data_fb20704d37c0ca21107930aebf208984
#
_entry.id   fb20704d37c0ca21107930aebf208984
#
_cell.length_a   1.000
_cell.length_b   1.000
_cell.length_c   1.000
_cell.angle_alpha   90.00
_cell.angle_beta   90.00
_cell.angle_gamma   90.00
#
_symmetry.space_group_name_H-M   'P 1'
#
loop_
_entity.id
_entity.type
_entity.pdbx_description
1 polymer ?
#
loop_
_entity_poly.entity_id
_entity_poly.type
_entity_poly.pdbx_seq_one_letter_code
_entity_poly.pdbx_strand_id
1 'polypeptide(L)'
;MAKLLSFLYICNTMEKNYNDFSSWIKSVFPFKVQKISINAGFSCPNRDGRIGTNGCIYCNNKSFNPSYCQTSKSITQQLSEGKTFFKHKYPHMRYLAYFQSFTNTYAPIQTLKQKYEEAINDKDVVGIIIGTRPDCVSDNLLDYLETLSKQTFVLVEYGIETTNNKTLQYIHRGHTFECVQNIVRKTHKRNILTGGHIILGLPGEDKTENIKQAKDISSLELDILKIHQLQIIKDTPLYNLYKENPFPLPTIEEYIHLIG
;
A
#
# COMPACT_ATOMS: atom_id res chain seq x y z
N MET A 1 18.78 -20.89 28.82
CA MET A 1 17.37 -20.49 29.04
C MET A 1 17.25 -19.07 29.62
N ALA A 2 18.00 -18.63 30.63
CA ALA A 2 17.84 -17.29 31.23
C ALA A 2 18.08 -16.10 30.25
N LYS A 3 19.03 -16.20 29.29
CA LYS A 3 19.29 -15.12 28.30
C LYS A 3 18.17 -14.95 27.26
N LEU A 4 17.43 -16.01 26.90
CA LEU A 4 16.31 -15.93 25.97
C LEU A 4 15.09 -15.30 26.62
N LEU A 5 14.86 -15.57 27.91
CA LEU A 5 13.78 -14.97 28.68
C LEU A 5 14.00 -13.47 28.94
N SER A 6 15.27 -13.03 29.16
CA SER A 6 15.57 -11.60 29.32
C SER A 6 15.39 -10.82 28.00
N PHE A 7 15.69 -11.43 26.85
CA PHE A 7 15.50 -10.80 25.54
C PHE A 7 14.00 -10.67 25.19
N LEU A 8 13.18 -11.69 25.51
CA LEU A 8 11.73 -11.62 25.36
C LEU A 8 11.08 -10.61 26.30
N TYR A 9 11.62 -10.44 27.53
CA TYR A 9 11.12 -9.46 28.49
C TYR A 9 11.44 -8.02 28.07
N ILE A 10 12.63 -7.77 27.50
CA ILE A 10 13.05 -6.45 26.98
C ILE A 10 12.20 -6.07 25.76
N CYS A 11 11.88 -7.01 24.86
CA CYS A 11 10.98 -6.73 23.71
C CYS A 11 9.55 -6.41 24.12
N ASN A 12 9.08 -6.85 25.29
CA ASN A 12 7.71 -6.59 25.76
C ASN A 12 7.56 -5.31 26.60
N THR A 13 8.66 -4.66 26.99
CA THR A 13 8.64 -3.47 27.89
C THR A 13 9.05 -2.17 27.19
N MET A 14 9.47 -2.21 25.92
CA MET A 14 9.71 -0.98 25.16
C MET A 14 8.35 -0.40 24.74
N GLU A 15 7.98 0.74 25.30
CA GLU A 15 6.89 1.55 24.75
C GLU A 15 7.20 1.85 23.29
N LYS A 16 6.27 1.46 22.39
CA LYS A 16 6.41 1.77 20.97
C LYS A 16 6.20 3.25 20.78
N ASN A 17 7.15 3.92 20.17
CA ASN A 17 7.05 5.34 19.82
C ASN A 17 6.04 5.60 18.67
N TYR A 18 5.39 4.56 18.16
CA TYR A 18 4.42 4.64 17.06
C TYR A 18 3.25 3.68 17.27
N ASN A 19 2.11 4.04 16.72
CA ASN A 19 0.90 3.20 16.68
C ASN A 19 0.96 2.29 15.43
N ASP A 20 1.29 1.01 15.61
CA ASP A 20 1.32 0.09 14.46
C ASP A 20 -0.10 -0.28 13.99
N PHE A 21 -0.19 -0.64 12.69
CA PHE A 21 -1.46 -1.03 12.06
C PHE A 21 -2.17 -2.16 12.81
N SER A 22 -1.44 -3.11 13.38
CA SER A 22 -2.04 -4.25 14.11
C SER A 22 -2.69 -3.81 15.43
N SER A 23 -2.13 -2.80 16.08
CA SER A 23 -2.70 -2.20 17.30
C SER A 23 -3.88 -1.31 16.96
N TRP A 24 -3.72 -0.47 15.93
CA TRP A 24 -4.79 0.41 15.46
C TRP A 24 -6.02 -0.35 14.97
N ILE A 25 -5.87 -1.40 14.16
CA ILE A 25 -7.00 -2.16 13.62
C ILE A 25 -7.80 -2.89 14.71
N LYS A 26 -7.19 -3.21 15.85
CA LYS A 26 -7.88 -3.77 17.03
C LYS A 26 -8.78 -2.74 17.72
N SER A 27 -8.49 -1.45 17.61
CA SER A 27 -9.37 -0.40 18.13
C SER A 27 -10.56 -0.12 17.21
N VAL A 28 -10.43 -0.48 15.92
CA VAL A 28 -11.49 -0.33 14.92
C VAL A 28 -12.46 -1.51 14.93
N PHE A 29 -11.95 -2.74 15.12
CA PHE A 29 -12.76 -3.97 15.08
C PHE A 29 -12.64 -4.77 16.38
N PRO A 30 -13.78 -5.26 16.93
CA PRO A 30 -13.78 -6.07 18.17
C PRO A 30 -13.31 -7.52 17.94
N PHE A 31 -12.90 -7.87 16.73
CA PHE A 31 -12.45 -9.20 16.32
C PHE A 31 -11.15 -9.13 15.52
N LYS A 32 -10.50 -10.27 15.35
CA LYS A 32 -9.28 -10.37 14.55
C LYS A 32 -9.58 -10.15 13.07
N VAL A 33 -8.81 -9.25 12.45
CA VAL A 33 -8.92 -8.93 11.02
C VAL A 33 -7.63 -9.27 10.29
N GLN A 34 -7.75 -9.88 9.11
CA GLN A 34 -6.65 -10.22 8.22
C GLN A 34 -6.87 -9.61 6.84
N LYS A 35 -5.83 -9.01 6.25
CA LYS A 35 -5.86 -8.57 4.84
C LYS A 35 -5.74 -9.77 3.91
N ILE A 36 -6.61 -9.89 2.91
CA ILE A 36 -6.49 -10.82 1.80
C ILE A 36 -6.19 -10.01 0.54
N SER A 37 -5.02 -10.22 -0.06
CA SER A 37 -4.64 -9.55 -1.30
C SER A 37 -5.51 -10.01 -2.47
N ILE A 38 -5.94 -9.06 -3.31
CA ILE A 38 -6.78 -9.25 -4.49
C ILE A 38 -6.05 -8.69 -5.71
N ASN A 39 -6.04 -9.47 -6.78
CA ASN A 39 -5.68 -9.02 -8.11
C ASN A 39 -6.95 -8.96 -8.97
N ALA A 40 -7.55 -7.78 -9.07
CA ALA A 40 -8.79 -7.58 -9.80
C ALA A 40 -8.64 -7.44 -11.33
N GLY A 41 -7.41 -7.59 -11.84
CA GLY A 41 -7.11 -7.51 -13.27
C GLY A 41 -7.02 -6.08 -13.81
N PHE A 42 -6.90 -5.09 -12.94
CA PHE A 42 -6.67 -3.71 -13.38
C PHE A 42 -5.28 -3.53 -14.00
N SER A 43 -5.14 -2.51 -14.87
CA SER A 43 -3.88 -2.10 -15.45
C SER A 43 -3.23 -0.94 -14.69
N CYS A 44 -2.22 -0.36 -15.28
CA CYS A 44 -1.54 0.83 -14.79
C CYS A 44 -1.21 1.74 -15.99
N PRO A 45 -1.49 3.06 -15.91
CA PRO A 45 -1.22 3.99 -17.01
C PRO A 45 0.26 4.09 -17.37
N ASN A 46 1.17 3.67 -16.48
CA ASN A 46 2.61 3.52 -16.78
C ASN A 46 2.95 2.24 -17.56
N ARG A 47 1.96 1.38 -17.88
CA ARG A 47 2.18 0.09 -18.55
C ARG A 47 1.33 -0.11 -19.79
N ASP A 48 0.21 0.57 -19.92
CA ASP A 48 -0.72 0.43 -21.05
C ASP A 48 -0.52 1.46 -22.15
N GLY A 49 0.51 2.30 -22.05
CA GLY A 49 0.88 3.30 -23.04
C GLY A 49 0.28 4.68 -22.81
N ARG A 50 -0.59 4.89 -21.82
CA ARG A 50 -1.17 6.20 -21.54
C ARG A 50 -0.15 7.21 -21.01
N ILE A 51 0.72 6.79 -20.09
CA ILE A 51 1.84 7.58 -19.54
C ILE A 51 3.15 6.95 -19.95
N GLY A 52 3.24 5.61 -19.93
CA GLY A 52 4.42 4.84 -20.28
C GLY A 52 4.09 3.37 -20.48
N THR A 53 5.05 2.60 -20.99
CA THR A 53 4.89 1.17 -21.30
C THR A 53 5.65 0.25 -20.32
N ASN A 54 6.71 0.77 -19.68
CA ASN A 54 7.65 -0.05 -18.89
C ASN A 54 7.34 -0.05 -17.38
N GLY A 55 6.39 0.78 -16.93
CA GLY A 55 6.09 0.95 -15.51
C GLY A 55 7.14 1.80 -14.78
N CYS A 56 6.99 1.96 -13.47
CA CYS A 56 8.02 2.53 -12.61
C CYS A 56 9.24 1.61 -12.60
N ILE A 57 10.46 2.16 -12.54
CA ILE A 57 11.70 1.39 -12.71
C ILE A 57 11.90 0.28 -11.67
N TYR A 58 11.31 0.40 -10.48
CA TYR A 58 11.40 -0.58 -9.37
C TYR A 58 10.25 -1.60 -9.37
N CYS A 59 9.22 -1.42 -10.20
CA CYS A 59 7.95 -2.12 -10.03
C CYS A 59 7.93 -3.51 -10.66
N ASN A 60 7.74 -4.54 -9.83
CA ASN A 60 7.42 -5.91 -10.25
C ASN A 60 6.26 -6.47 -9.43
N ASN A 61 5.02 -6.31 -9.94
CA ASN A 61 3.82 -6.78 -9.23
C ASN A 61 3.76 -8.30 -9.02
N LYS A 62 4.47 -9.10 -9.84
CA LYS A 62 4.48 -10.56 -9.69
C LYS A 62 5.15 -11.01 -8.39
N SER A 63 6.16 -10.26 -7.92
CA SER A 63 6.94 -10.61 -6.73
C SER A 63 6.19 -10.49 -5.41
N PHE A 64 5.06 -9.78 -5.39
CA PHE A 64 4.32 -9.47 -4.15
C PHE A 64 2.95 -10.15 -4.08
N ASN A 65 2.56 -10.89 -5.11
CA ASN A 65 1.26 -11.55 -5.15
C ASN A 65 1.36 -12.97 -4.56
N PRO A 66 0.52 -13.32 -3.57
CA PRO A 66 0.33 -14.70 -3.16
C PRO A 66 -0.14 -15.56 -4.33
N SER A 67 0.10 -16.88 -4.26
CA SER A 67 -0.23 -17.81 -5.34
C SER A 67 -1.72 -17.86 -5.72
N TYR A 68 -2.60 -17.55 -4.78
CA TYR A 68 -4.05 -17.49 -5.03
C TYR A 68 -4.49 -16.20 -5.74
N CYS A 69 -3.68 -15.16 -5.72
CA CYS A 69 -3.99 -13.83 -6.23
C CYS A 69 -3.72 -13.75 -7.75
N GLN A 70 -4.63 -14.29 -8.55
CA GLN A 70 -4.49 -14.43 -10.01
C GLN A 70 -5.67 -13.81 -10.75
N THR A 71 -5.40 -13.11 -11.86
CA THR A 71 -6.42 -12.45 -12.69
C THR A 71 -7.38 -13.40 -13.39
N SER A 72 -7.00 -14.67 -13.54
CA SER A 72 -7.88 -15.73 -14.09
C SER A 72 -8.98 -16.17 -13.13
N LYS A 73 -8.93 -15.75 -11.86
CA LYS A 73 -9.89 -16.08 -10.81
C LYS A 73 -10.79 -14.89 -10.50
N SER A 74 -12.07 -15.15 -10.20
CA SER A 74 -12.96 -14.12 -9.66
C SER A 74 -12.46 -13.60 -8.30
N ILE A 75 -12.93 -12.44 -7.87
CA ILE A 75 -12.61 -11.90 -6.54
C ILE A 75 -13.10 -12.83 -5.45
N THR A 76 -14.32 -13.37 -5.62
CA THR A 76 -14.90 -14.36 -4.71
C THR A 76 -14.01 -15.60 -4.57
N GLN A 77 -13.45 -16.10 -5.67
CA GLN A 77 -12.55 -17.25 -5.64
C GLN A 77 -11.22 -16.91 -4.94
N GLN A 78 -10.62 -15.75 -5.23
CA GLN A 78 -9.41 -15.30 -4.56
C GLN A 78 -9.63 -15.10 -3.05
N LEU A 79 -10.77 -14.57 -2.63
CA LEU A 79 -11.16 -14.45 -1.22
C LEU A 79 -11.29 -15.82 -0.56
N SER A 80 -11.96 -16.77 -1.20
CA SER A 80 -12.13 -18.14 -0.67
C SER A 80 -10.78 -18.83 -0.46
N GLU A 81 -9.89 -18.78 -1.45
CA GLU A 81 -8.54 -19.36 -1.35
C GLU A 81 -7.67 -18.62 -0.33
N GLY A 82 -7.75 -17.28 -0.27
CA GLY A 82 -7.07 -16.46 0.73
C GLY A 82 -7.52 -16.78 2.15
N LYS A 83 -8.81 -16.97 2.38
CA LYS A 83 -9.34 -17.45 3.67
C LYS A 83 -8.76 -18.80 4.05
N THR A 84 -8.71 -19.73 3.10
CA THR A 84 -8.12 -21.06 3.33
C THR A 84 -6.64 -20.96 3.68
N PHE A 85 -5.89 -20.08 3.01
CA PHE A 85 -4.46 -19.84 3.30
C PHE A 85 -4.23 -19.34 4.74
N PHE A 86 -5.14 -18.52 5.29
CA PHE A 86 -5.02 -17.97 6.65
C PHE A 86 -5.77 -18.76 7.72
N LYS A 87 -6.61 -19.74 7.36
CA LYS A 87 -7.54 -20.45 8.25
C LYS A 87 -6.88 -21.04 9.50
N HIS A 88 -5.66 -21.54 9.38
CA HIS A 88 -4.93 -22.18 10.48
C HIS A 88 -4.34 -21.19 11.49
N LYS A 89 -4.37 -19.89 11.19
CA LYS A 89 -3.71 -18.86 12.00
C LYS A 89 -4.56 -18.45 13.21
N TYR A 90 -5.87 -18.27 13.00
CA TYR A 90 -6.81 -17.87 14.05
C TYR A 90 -8.23 -18.35 13.72
N PRO A 91 -8.99 -18.94 14.64
CA PRO A 91 -10.42 -19.20 14.47
C PRO A 91 -11.20 -17.86 14.49
N HIS A 92 -12.30 -17.78 13.77
CA HIS A 92 -13.23 -16.64 13.76
C HIS A 92 -12.65 -15.30 13.27
N MET A 93 -11.67 -15.33 12.35
CA MET A 93 -11.20 -14.11 11.68
C MET A 93 -12.26 -13.52 10.75
N ARG A 94 -12.22 -12.19 10.61
CA ARG A 94 -12.84 -11.45 9.53
C ARG A 94 -11.75 -10.91 8.59
N TYR A 95 -12.15 -10.44 7.41
CA TYR A 95 -11.17 -10.11 6.37
C TYR A 95 -11.40 -8.72 5.80
N LEU A 96 -10.30 -8.07 5.42
CA LEU A 96 -10.31 -6.90 4.55
C LEU A 96 -9.83 -7.35 3.17
N ALA A 97 -10.64 -7.10 2.15
CA ALA A 97 -10.26 -7.37 0.77
C ALA A 97 -9.29 -6.26 0.31
N TYR A 98 -8.03 -6.62 0.10
CA TYR A 98 -6.97 -5.68 -0.23
C TYR A 98 -6.65 -5.73 -1.73
N PHE A 99 -7.19 -4.78 -2.48
CA PHE A 99 -6.89 -4.53 -3.88
C PHE A 99 -5.49 -3.91 -3.98
N GLN A 100 -4.49 -4.74 -4.20
CA GLN A 100 -3.08 -4.34 -4.11
C GLN A 100 -2.39 -4.23 -5.47
N SER A 101 -2.70 -5.12 -6.42
CA SER A 101 -1.97 -5.23 -7.68
C SER A 101 -2.33 -4.10 -8.65
N PHE A 102 -1.32 -3.41 -9.17
CA PHE A 102 -1.45 -2.32 -10.14
C PHE A 102 -2.20 -1.09 -9.60
N THR A 103 -3.10 -0.50 -10.42
CA THR A 103 -3.81 0.74 -10.09
C THR A 103 -5.30 0.45 -9.97
N ASN A 104 -5.77 0.20 -8.76
CA ASN A 104 -7.10 -0.37 -8.52
C ASN A 104 -8.26 0.63 -8.61
N THR A 105 -8.00 1.83 -9.12
CA THR A 105 -9.00 2.85 -9.48
C THR A 105 -8.96 3.18 -10.98
N TYR A 106 -8.13 2.48 -11.74
CA TYR A 106 -7.91 2.74 -13.15
C TYR A 106 -8.80 1.87 -14.04
N ALA A 107 -10.09 2.18 -14.02
CA ALA A 107 -11.12 1.55 -14.87
C ALA A 107 -12.38 2.44 -14.89
N PRO A 108 -13.35 2.18 -15.79
CA PRO A 108 -14.66 2.81 -15.74
C PRO A 108 -15.35 2.59 -14.39
N ILE A 109 -16.06 3.60 -13.89
CA ILE A 109 -16.67 3.58 -12.55
C ILE A 109 -17.59 2.37 -12.32
N GLN A 110 -18.30 1.92 -13.33
CA GLN A 110 -19.20 0.74 -13.21
C GLN A 110 -18.39 -0.54 -12.96
N THR A 111 -17.26 -0.70 -13.64
CA THR A 111 -16.34 -1.82 -13.42
C THR A 111 -15.75 -1.79 -12.00
N LEU A 112 -15.36 -0.61 -11.51
CA LEU A 112 -14.84 -0.43 -10.15
C LEU A 112 -15.89 -0.84 -9.12
N LYS A 113 -17.13 -0.31 -9.25
CA LYS A 113 -18.26 -0.66 -8.37
C LYS A 113 -18.47 -2.16 -8.33
N GLN A 114 -18.65 -2.80 -9.49
CA GLN A 114 -18.86 -4.24 -9.60
C GLN A 114 -17.77 -5.05 -8.86
N LYS A 115 -16.50 -4.67 -9.05
CA LYS A 115 -15.38 -5.36 -8.41
C LYS A 115 -15.34 -5.16 -6.90
N TYR A 116 -15.62 -3.96 -6.40
CA TYR A 116 -15.64 -3.69 -4.96
C TYR A 116 -16.84 -4.35 -4.29
N GLU A 117 -18.01 -4.28 -4.91
CA GLU A 117 -19.24 -4.92 -4.43
C GLU A 117 -19.11 -6.45 -4.39
N GLU A 118 -18.45 -7.08 -5.39
CA GLU A 118 -18.14 -8.51 -5.37
C GLU A 118 -17.36 -8.90 -4.12
N ALA A 119 -16.39 -8.07 -3.71
CA ALA A 119 -15.60 -8.33 -2.51
C ALA A 119 -16.41 -8.13 -1.21
N ILE A 120 -17.22 -7.07 -1.14
CA ILE A 120 -17.98 -6.69 0.05
C ILE A 120 -19.15 -7.63 0.30
N ASN A 121 -19.73 -8.22 -0.74
CA ASN A 121 -20.82 -9.19 -0.64
C ASN A 121 -20.41 -10.51 0.03
N ASP A 122 -19.12 -10.75 0.24
CA ASP A 122 -18.66 -11.89 1.03
C ASP A 122 -18.91 -11.63 2.53
N LYS A 123 -19.66 -12.49 3.19
CA LYS A 123 -20.12 -12.36 4.59
C LYS A 123 -19.02 -12.20 5.64
N ASP A 124 -17.80 -12.65 5.32
CA ASP A 124 -16.66 -12.59 6.22
C ASP A 124 -15.77 -11.38 5.94
N VAL A 125 -16.04 -10.63 4.86
CA VAL A 125 -15.35 -9.40 4.51
C VAL A 125 -16.02 -8.23 5.23
N VAL A 126 -15.24 -7.46 5.98
CA VAL A 126 -15.69 -6.32 6.80
C VAL A 126 -15.28 -4.98 6.18
N GLY A 127 -14.70 -4.99 5.00
CA GLY A 127 -14.33 -3.80 4.24
C GLY A 127 -13.28 -4.05 3.19
N ILE A 128 -12.90 -2.95 2.53
CA ILE A 128 -11.92 -2.96 1.43
C ILE A 128 -10.77 -1.99 1.69
N ILE A 129 -9.61 -2.35 1.17
CA ILE A 129 -8.44 -1.48 1.06
C ILE A 129 -8.09 -1.38 -0.42
N ILE A 130 -7.94 -0.17 -0.93
CA ILE A 130 -7.72 0.12 -2.35
C ILE A 130 -6.35 0.76 -2.52
N GLY A 131 -5.34 -0.03 -2.93
CA GLY A 131 -4.03 0.47 -3.30
C GLY A 131 -4.08 1.09 -4.70
N THR A 132 -3.68 2.35 -4.85
CA THR A 132 -3.79 3.05 -6.12
C THR A 132 -2.76 4.16 -6.31
N ARG A 133 -2.75 4.72 -7.51
CA ARG A 133 -1.99 5.92 -7.87
C ARG A 133 -2.79 7.19 -7.56
N PRO A 134 -2.14 8.26 -7.10
CA PRO A 134 -2.81 9.53 -6.77
C PRO A 134 -3.43 10.23 -7.99
N ASP A 135 -2.89 10.01 -9.20
CA ASP A 135 -3.36 10.58 -10.46
C ASP A 135 -4.46 9.78 -11.17
N CYS A 136 -4.95 8.70 -10.52
CA CYS A 136 -5.95 7.80 -11.12
C CYS A 136 -7.26 7.75 -10.32
N VAL A 137 -7.59 8.80 -9.58
CA VAL A 137 -8.83 8.86 -8.79
C VAL A 137 -9.66 10.06 -9.21
N SER A 138 -10.90 9.79 -9.65
CA SER A 138 -11.85 10.82 -10.04
C SER A 138 -12.76 11.25 -8.89
N ASP A 139 -13.33 12.44 -8.96
CA ASP A 139 -14.30 12.91 -7.97
C ASP A 139 -15.54 11.99 -7.90
N ASN A 140 -16.03 11.49 -9.04
CA ASN A 140 -17.17 10.53 -9.08
C ASN A 140 -16.84 9.23 -8.32
N LEU A 141 -15.58 8.78 -8.37
CA LEU A 141 -15.17 7.62 -7.59
C LEU A 141 -15.12 7.95 -6.10
N LEU A 142 -14.58 9.10 -5.73
CA LEU A 142 -14.56 9.54 -4.33
C LEU A 142 -15.97 9.68 -3.75
N ASP A 143 -16.94 10.21 -4.51
CA ASP A 143 -18.33 10.33 -4.09
C ASP A 143 -18.98 8.95 -3.84
N TYR A 144 -18.66 7.97 -4.70
CA TYR A 144 -19.06 6.58 -4.48
C TYR A 144 -18.40 5.98 -3.23
N LEU A 145 -17.09 6.16 -3.06
CA LEU A 145 -16.35 5.64 -1.90
C LEU A 145 -16.80 6.30 -0.59
N GLU A 146 -17.17 7.58 -0.61
CA GLU A 146 -17.79 8.26 0.52
C GLU A 146 -19.11 7.61 0.93
N THR A 147 -19.96 7.29 -0.06
CA THR A 147 -21.21 6.59 0.21
C THR A 147 -20.96 5.18 0.76
N LEU A 148 -19.98 4.49 0.21
CA LEU A 148 -19.61 3.15 0.62
C LEU A 148 -18.99 3.12 2.02
N SER A 149 -18.17 4.12 2.38
CA SER A 149 -17.53 4.22 3.69
C SER A 149 -18.51 4.39 4.85
N LYS A 150 -19.74 4.84 4.58
CA LYS A 150 -20.83 4.91 5.56
C LYS A 150 -21.45 3.54 5.87
N GLN A 151 -21.17 2.52 5.06
CA GLN A 151 -21.75 1.18 5.15
C GLN A 151 -20.72 0.12 5.57
N THR A 152 -19.47 0.29 5.19
CA THR A 152 -18.38 -0.65 5.46
C THR A 152 -17.05 0.08 5.60
N PHE A 153 -16.03 -0.62 6.11
CA PHE A 153 -14.69 -0.05 6.19
C PHE A 153 -14.09 0.16 4.79
N VAL A 154 -13.68 1.37 4.48
CA VAL A 154 -13.00 1.75 3.23
C VAL A 154 -11.73 2.52 3.56
N LEU A 155 -10.59 2.03 3.06
CA LEU A 155 -9.29 2.70 3.13
C LEU A 155 -8.71 2.83 1.72
N VAL A 156 -8.33 4.03 1.31
CA VAL A 156 -7.60 4.26 0.06
C VAL A 156 -6.12 4.48 0.37
N GLU A 157 -5.27 3.58 -0.12
CA GLU A 157 -3.81 3.65 0.05
C GLU A 157 -3.15 4.21 -1.23
N TYR A 158 -2.60 5.41 -1.15
CA TYR A 158 -1.91 6.08 -2.26
C TYR A 158 -0.43 5.73 -2.31
N GLY A 159 0.05 5.27 -3.46
CA GLY A 159 1.48 5.14 -3.74
C GLY A 159 2.11 6.51 -3.94
N ILE A 160 2.59 7.11 -2.87
CA ILE A 160 3.31 8.40 -2.86
C ILE A 160 4.72 8.18 -3.38
N GLU A 161 5.37 7.15 -2.86
CA GLU A 161 6.73 6.68 -3.07
C GLU A 161 7.79 7.64 -2.49
N THR A 162 7.76 8.91 -2.87
CA THR A 162 8.60 10.00 -2.32
C THR A 162 7.90 11.35 -2.50
N THR A 163 8.31 12.36 -1.73
CA THR A 163 7.85 13.75 -1.89
C THR A 163 8.73 14.55 -2.85
N ASN A 164 9.86 13.99 -3.29
CA ASN A 164 10.81 14.63 -4.19
C ASN A 164 10.40 14.44 -5.66
N ASN A 165 9.97 15.52 -6.32
CA ASN A 165 9.56 15.47 -7.72
C ASN A 165 10.66 15.04 -8.70
N LYS A 166 11.94 15.31 -8.40
CA LYS A 166 13.07 14.84 -9.22
C LYS A 166 13.21 13.32 -9.11
N THR A 167 13.08 12.77 -7.90
CA THR A 167 13.08 11.32 -7.69
C THR A 167 11.86 10.68 -8.33
N LEU A 168 10.64 11.26 -8.19
CA LEU A 168 9.44 10.78 -8.88
C LEU A 168 9.62 10.70 -10.40
N GLN A 169 10.26 11.69 -11.00
CA GLN A 169 10.61 11.70 -12.42
C GLN A 169 11.62 10.59 -12.75
N TYR A 170 12.69 10.48 -11.96
CA TYR A 170 13.74 9.48 -12.15
C TYR A 170 13.21 8.04 -12.10
N ILE A 171 12.33 7.74 -11.14
CA ILE A 171 11.72 6.42 -11.01
C ILE A 171 10.55 6.20 -11.97
N HIS A 172 10.31 7.10 -12.90
CA HIS A 172 9.21 7.07 -13.88
C HIS A 172 7.83 6.95 -13.23
N ARG A 173 7.59 7.69 -12.13
CA ARG A 173 6.32 7.60 -11.41
C ARG A 173 5.16 8.21 -12.18
N GLY A 174 5.39 9.29 -12.95
CA GLY A 174 4.41 9.90 -13.85
C GLY A 174 3.37 10.81 -13.17
N HIS A 175 3.54 11.12 -11.89
CA HIS A 175 2.80 12.16 -11.16
C HIS A 175 3.76 12.96 -10.29
N THR A 176 3.31 14.09 -9.76
CA THR A 176 4.08 14.95 -8.84
C THR A 176 3.55 14.83 -7.42
N PHE A 177 4.29 15.40 -6.44
CA PHE A 177 3.86 15.44 -5.05
C PHE A 177 2.64 16.34 -4.84
N GLU A 178 2.49 17.41 -5.63
CA GLU A 178 1.30 18.28 -5.60
C GLU A 178 0.03 17.51 -5.99
N CYS A 179 0.15 16.56 -6.90
CA CYS A 179 -0.96 15.64 -7.22
C CYS A 179 -1.36 14.81 -5.99
N VAL A 180 -0.37 14.30 -5.22
CA VAL A 180 -0.61 13.57 -3.96
C VAL A 180 -1.33 14.48 -2.95
N GLN A 181 -0.81 15.67 -2.70
CA GLN A 181 -1.41 16.63 -1.76
C GLN A 181 -2.87 16.94 -2.10
N ASN A 182 -3.16 17.14 -3.38
CA ASN A 182 -4.51 17.46 -3.83
C ASN A 182 -5.47 16.28 -3.59
N ILE A 183 -5.08 15.06 -3.98
CA ILE A 183 -5.99 13.89 -3.88
C ILE A 183 -6.17 13.44 -2.42
N VAL A 184 -5.13 13.46 -1.59
CA VAL A 184 -5.22 13.16 -0.16
C VAL A 184 -6.22 14.10 0.50
N ARG A 185 -6.11 15.42 0.28
CA ARG A 185 -7.05 16.42 0.79
C ARG A 185 -8.49 16.17 0.32
N LYS A 186 -8.69 15.82 -0.97
CA LYS A 186 -10.02 15.51 -1.51
C LYS A 186 -10.64 14.27 -0.88
N THR A 187 -9.83 13.26 -0.60
CA THR A 187 -10.26 12.01 0.04
C THR A 187 -10.59 12.25 1.51
N HIS A 188 -9.71 12.92 2.24
CA HIS A 188 -9.90 13.26 3.64
C HIS A 188 -11.17 14.12 3.87
N LYS A 189 -11.41 15.13 3.01
CA LYS A 189 -12.63 15.97 3.07
C LYS A 189 -13.95 15.18 2.94
N ARG A 190 -13.91 13.97 2.41
CA ARG A 190 -15.06 13.04 2.32
C ARG A 190 -15.12 12.05 3.48
N ASN A 191 -14.27 12.23 4.50
CA ASN A 191 -14.14 11.31 5.65
C ASN A 191 -13.85 9.85 5.22
N ILE A 192 -13.10 9.67 4.13
CA ILE A 192 -12.60 8.36 3.68
C ILE A 192 -11.21 8.17 4.30
N LEU A 193 -10.97 7.05 4.97
CA LEU A 193 -9.66 6.74 5.53
C LEU A 193 -8.60 6.72 4.42
N THR A 194 -7.49 7.40 4.68
CA THR A 194 -6.45 7.65 3.69
C THR A 194 -5.11 7.14 4.16
N GLY A 195 -4.50 6.27 3.37
CA GLY A 195 -3.15 5.74 3.60
C GLY A 195 -2.16 6.25 2.56
N GLY A 196 -0.89 6.29 2.93
CA GLY A 196 0.22 6.60 2.04
C GLY A 196 1.29 5.51 2.06
N HIS A 197 1.86 5.20 0.91
CA HIS A 197 3.06 4.36 0.79
C HIS A 197 4.25 5.22 0.39
N ILE A 198 5.38 5.08 1.09
CA ILE A 198 6.67 5.68 0.74
C ILE A 198 7.75 4.61 0.67
N ILE A 199 8.79 4.88 -0.10
CA ILE A 199 9.95 4.01 -0.26
C ILE A 199 11.18 4.77 0.20
N LEU A 200 11.89 4.27 1.21
CA LEU A 200 13.17 4.81 1.66
C LEU A 200 14.33 4.11 0.95
N GLY A 201 15.38 4.86 0.63
CA GLY A 201 16.56 4.37 -0.08
C GLY A 201 16.45 4.45 -1.60
N LEU A 202 15.54 5.28 -2.13
CA LEU A 202 15.48 5.56 -3.57
C LEU A 202 16.76 6.23 -4.06
N PRO A 203 17.21 5.97 -5.31
CA PRO A 203 18.44 6.54 -5.84
C PRO A 203 18.45 8.07 -5.78
N GLY A 204 19.54 8.63 -5.24
CA GLY A 204 19.73 10.07 -5.10
C GLY A 204 19.07 10.70 -3.87
N GLU A 205 18.41 9.91 -3.02
CA GLU A 205 17.89 10.39 -1.73
C GLU A 205 18.83 10.06 -0.59
N ASP A 206 19.21 11.07 0.17
CA ASP A 206 20.05 10.97 1.36
C ASP A 206 19.23 11.18 2.65
N LYS A 207 19.91 11.17 3.79
CA LYS A 207 19.28 11.40 5.10
C LYS A 207 18.58 12.76 5.18
N THR A 208 19.12 13.80 4.55
CA THR A 208 18.52 15.15 4.54
C THR A 208 17.20 15.15 3.79
N GLU A 209 17.17 14.50 2.62
CA GLU A 209 15.95 14.34 1.83
C GLU A 209 14.89 13.50 2.58
N ASN A 210 15.32 12.43 3.26
CA ASN A 210 14.40 11.61 4.06
C ASN A 210 13.76 12.40 5.23
N ILE A 211 14.53 13.28 5.90
CA ILE A 211 14.00 14.17 6.96
C ILE A 211 13.01 15.17 6.36
N LYS A 212 13.33 15.76 5.20
CA LYS A 212 12.43 16.65 4.49
C LYS A 212 11.16 15.93 4.10
N GLN A 213 11.27 14.72 3.53
CA GLN A 213 10.15 13.85 3.17
C GLN A 213 9.25 13.57 4.39
N ALA A 214 9.81 13.28 5.56
CA ALA A 214 9.04 13.08 6.78
C ALA A 214 8.21 14.32 7.15
N LYS A 215 8.78 15.54 7.01
CA LYS A 215 8.06 16.80 7.23
C LYS A 215 6.95 17.02 6.22
N ASP A 216 7.24 16.78 4.94
CA ASP A 216 6.24 16.90 3.87
C ASP A 216 5.06 15.94 4.10
N ILE A 217 5.34 14.67 4.44
CA ILE A 217 4.34 13.64 4.74
C ILE A 217 3.53 14.00 6.00
N SER A 218 4.16 14.54 7.04
CA SER A 218 3.45 14.94 8.27
C SER A 218 2.45 16.07 8.05
N SER A 219 2.58 16.82 6.95
CA SER A 219 1.62 17.86 6.55
C SER A 219 0.42 17.31 5.78
N LEU A 220 0.43 16.04 5.40
CA LEU A 220 -0.67 15.37 4.73
C LEU A 220 -1.68 14.85 5.76
N GLU A 221 -2.95 14.89 5.41
CA GLU A 221 -4.04 14.34 6.23
C GLU A 221 -4.15 12.83 6.01
N LEU A 222 -3.10 12.06 6.42
CA LEU A 222 -3.05 10.61 6.33
C LEU A 222 -3.42 9.96 7.66
N ASP A 223 -4.28 8.95 7.62
CA ASP A 223 -4.61 8.09 8.76
C ASP A 223 -3.56 6.98 8.95
N ILE A 224 -2.93 6.54 7.86
CA ILE A 224 -1.97 5.43 7.85
C ILE A 224 -0.79 5.77 6.96
N LEU A 225 0.42 5.50 7.45
CA LEU A 225 1.64 5.55 6.65
C LEU A 225 2.29 4.16 6.61
N LYS A 226 2.62 3.71 5.40
CA LYS A 226 3.36 2.48 5.17
C LYS A 226 4.73 2.80 4.59
N ILE A 227 5.75 2.51 5.37
CA ILE A 227 7.14 2.77 5.02
C ILE A 227 7.76 1.48 4.46
N HIS A 228 8.29 1.54 3.26
CA HIS A 228 9.00 0.45 2.61
C HIS A 228 10.48 0.80 2.49
N GLN A 229 11.35 -0.20 2.73
CA GLN A 229 12.73 -0.15 2.26
C GLN A 229 12.76 -0.50 0.77
N LEU A 230 13.57 0.20 -0.02
CA LEU A 230 13.78 -0.13 -1.43
C LEU A 230 14.28 -1.58 -1.58
N GLN A 231 13.63 -2.32 -2.45
CA GLN A 231 14.02 -3.68 -2.84
C GLN A 231 14.53 -3.67 -4.28
N ILE A 232 15.74 -4.18 -4.51
CA ILE A 232 16.28 -4.38 -5.86
C ILE A 232 15.79 -5.73 -6.38
N ILE A 233 14.70 -5.70 -7.14
CA ILE A 233 14.01 -6.90 -7.61
C ILE A 233 14.46 -7.25 -9.02
N LYS A 234 14.78 -8.53 -9.26
CA LYS A 234 15.11 -9.04 -10.60
C LYS A 234 14.01 -8.72 -11.61
N ASP A 235 14.38 -8.61 -12.86
CA ASP A 235 13.47 -8.31 -13.97
C ASP A 235 12.82 -6.92 -13.89
N THR A 236 13.48 -5.97 -13.20
CA THR A 236 13.12 -4.56 -13.19
C THR A 236 14.21 -3.70 -13.84
N PRO A 237 13.86 -2.54 -14.45
CA PRO A 237 14.88 -1.61 -14.93
C PRO A 237 15.86 -1.18 -13.83
N LEU A 238 15.37 -0.99 -12.59
CA LEU A 238 16.21 -0.64 -11.44
C LEU A 238 17.27 -1.70 -11.13
N TYR A 239 16.94 -2.99 -11.29
CA TYR A 239 17.91 -4.07 -11.11
C TYR A 239 19.08 -3.97 -12.11
N ASN A 240 18.80 -3.66 -13.37
CA ASN A 240 19.83 -3.50 -14.39
C ASN A 240 20.69 -2.25 -14.11
N LEU A 241 20.05 -1.12 -13.79
CA LEU A 241 20.76 0.11 -13.39
C LEU A 241 21.66 -0.13 -12.18
N TYR A 242 21.20 -0.84 -11.18
CA TYR A 242 21.98 -1.16 -9.98
C TYR A 242 23.18 -2.06 -10.28
N LYS A 243 23.04 -3.01 -11.22
CA LYS A 243 24.15 -3.87 -11.65
C LYS A 243 25.22 -3.10 -12.41
N GLU A 244 24.82 -2.15 -13.25
CA GLU A 244 25.73 -1.36 -14.07
C GLU A 244 26.42 -0.26 -13.25
N ASN A 245 25.69 0.38 -12.35
CA ASN A 245 26.18 1.46 -11.50
C ASN A 245 25.56 1.37 -10.09
N PRO A 246 26.16 0.55 -9.19
CA PRO A 246 25.65 0.37 -7.84
C PRO A 246 25.61 1.69 -7.05
N PHE A 247 24.51 1.93 -6.35
CA PHE A 247 24.33 3.04 -5.42
C PHE A 247 24.15 2.51 -3.99
N PRO A 248 24.43 3.33 -2.95
CA PRO A 248 24.27 2.92 -1.56
C PRO A 248 22.83 2.53 -1.25
N LEU A 249 22.66 1.38 -0.59
CA LEU A 249 21.40 0.97 0.02
C LEU A 249 21.57 1.01 1.54
N PRO A 250 20.58 1.47 2.31
CA PRO A 250 20.67 1.48 3.76
C PRO A 250 20.90 0.06 4.31
N THR A 251 21.83 -0.09 5.22
CA THR A 251 21.94 -1.30 6.04
C THR A 251 20.70 -1.45 6.93
N ILE A 252 20.52 -2.61 7.56
CA ILE A 252 19.41 -2.83 8.49
C ILE A 252 19.49 -1.84 9.66
N GLU A 253 20.67 -1.59 10.19
CA GLU A 253 20.94 -0.67 11.29
C GLU A 253 20.61 0.79 10.89
N GLU A 254 21.07 1.20 9.72
CA GLU A 254 20.77 2.55 9.16
C GLU A 254 19.26 2.71 8.91
N TYR A 255 18.60 1.67 8.38
CA TYR A 255 17.15 1.71 8.16
C TYR A 255 16.38 1.80 9.48
N ILE A 256 16.75 1.00 10.50
CA ILE A 256 16.13 1.06 11.83
C ILE A 256 16.32 2.45 12.44
N HIS A 257 17.52 3.04 12.33
CA HIS A 257 17.78 4.38 12.83
C HIS A 257 17.02 5.48 12.08
N LEU A 258 16.73 5.24 10.81
CA LEU A 258 16.00 6.21 9.97
C LEU A 258 14.49 6.24 10.29
N ILE A 259 13.91 5.10 10.70
CA ILE A 259 12.46 4.97 10.97
C ILE A 259 12.10 5.07 12.45
N GLY A 260 13.08 4.97 13.38
CA GLY A 260 12.90 5.06 14.84
C GLY A 260 13.18 6.45 15.35
#